data_4064fb3a4177e5d538ae6cd76bbecb98
#
_entry.id   4064fb3a4177e5d538ae6cd76bbecb98
#
_cell.length_a   1.000
_cell.length_b   1.000
_cell.length_c   1.000
_cell.angle_alpha   90.00
_cell.angle_beta   90.00
_cell.angle_gamma   90.00
#
_symmetry.space_group_name_H-M   'P 1'
#
loop_
_entity.id
_entity.type
_entity.pdbx_description
1 polymer ?
#
loop_
_entity_poly.entity_id
_entity_poly.type
_entity_poly.pdbx_seq_one_letter_code
_entity_poly.pdbx_strand_id
1 'polypeptide(L)'
;EKAKSAGKILMATVKGDVHDIGKNIVSVVLGCNNYEVIDMGVMIPCEKIIQLAKDENVDVIGLSGLITPSLDEMVHVAKEMDRQKFNIPLMIGGATTSKIHTAVKINPNYKGPVIYVHDASKTVPVVSALLGDNKHTLLKTYDTEYNELVDKYNKKTQSTNYKSYSNAVKNKIKTDWSQYTPTVPREIGIKTFKDYSLSEISQYIDWSPFFWSWGLKGKYPGILSHSDYGVEAKKLLIDAKEMLQYLIRSRKLQANGSIFLYPANTVNDDIVEVYSDESRDNILCKFNFLRQQRIS
;
A
#
# COMPACT_ATOMS: atom_id res chain seq x y z
N GLU A 1 21.93 -25.70 -33.56
CA GLU A 1 22.05 -25.93 -32.11
C GLU A 1 21.29 -24.80 -31.38
N LYS A 2 20.28 -25.14 -30.57
CA LYS A 2 19.63 -24.16 -29.69
C LYS A 2 20.68 -23.66 -28.69
N ALA A 3 20.95 -22.37 -28.67
CA ALA A 3 21.83 -21.78 -27.67
C ALA A 3 21.33 -22.17 -26.25
N LYS A 4 22.24 -22.67 -25.41
CA LYS A 4 21.92 -23.07 -24.04
C LYS A 4 21.42 -21.84 -23.29
N SER A 5 20.28 -21.93 -22.62
CA SER A 5 19.74 -20.86 -21.78
C SER A 5 20.76 -20.44 -20.71
N ALA A 6 20.82 -19.15 -20.41
CA ALA A 6 21.68 -18.59 -19.36
C ALA A 6 21.20 -18.93 -17.94
N GLY A 7 19.97 -19.44 -17.80
CA GLY A 7 19.33 -19.88 -16.56
C GLY A 7 17.83 -19.93 -16.70
N LYS A 8 17.17 -20.63 -15.78
CA LYS A 8 15.73 -20.86 -15.75
C LYS A 8 15.10 -20.10 -14.59
N ILE A 9 14.13 -19.24 -14.85
CA ILE A 9 13.53 -18.33 -13.88
C ILE A 9 12.02 -18.56 -13.83
N LEU A 10 11.49 -18.78 -12.64
CA LEU A 10 10.05 -18.87 -12.41
C LEU A 10 9.53 -17.52 -11.95
N MET A 11 8.49 -17.01 -12.62
CA MET A 11 7.84 -15.75 -12.28
C MET A 11 6.38 -15.97 -11.90
N ALA A 12 5.95 -15.37 -10.78
CA ALA A 12 4.57 -15.48 -10.32
C ALA A 12 4.09 -14.18 -9.67
N THR A 13 2.83 -13.81 -9.92
CA THR A 13 2.10 -12.88 -9.05
C THR A 13 1.44 -13.70 -7.93
N VAL A 14 1.72 -13.32 -6.69
CA VAL A 14 1.32 -14.10 -5.51
C VAL A 14 -0.20 -14.19 -5.33
N LYS A 15 -0.64 -15.13 -4.51
CA LYS A 15 -2.06 -15.39 -4.23
C LYS A 15 -2.80 -14.11 -3.85
N GLY A 16 -4.02 -13.96 -4.38
CA GLY A 16 -4.90 -12.83 -4.11
C GLY A 16 -4.60 -11.56 -4.91
N ASP A 17 -3.53 -11.56 -5.71
CA ASP A 17 -3.15 -10.42 -6.54
C ASP A 17 -3.31 -10.73 -8.04
N VAL A 18 -3.95 -9.82 -8.76
CA VAL A 18 -4.27 -9.96 -10.21
C VAL A 18 -3.39 -9.06 -11.10
N HIS A 19 -2.48 -8.29 -10.52
CA HIS A 19 -1.69 -7.32 -11.25
C HIS A 19 -0.42 -7.98 -11.81
N ASP A 20 -0.32 -8.04 -13.13
CA ASP A 20 0.73 -8.76 -13.83
C ASP A 20 1.60 -7.90 -14.77
N ILE A 21 1.24 -6.65 -15.04
CA ILE A 21 1.95 -5.79 -16.00
C ILE A 21 3.45 -5.74 -15.69
N GLY A 22 3.83 -5.45 -14.46
CA GLY A 22 5.23 -5.36 -14.04
C GLY A 22 5.96 -6.71 -14.18
N LYS A 23 5.32 -7.81 -13.79
CA LYS A 23 5.85 -9.17 -13.94
C LYS A 23 6.06 -9.53 -15.42
N ASN A 24 5.08 -9.23 -16.27
CA ASN A 24 5.15 -9.53 -17.69
C ASN A 24 6.28 -8.77 -18.39
N ILE A 25 6.49 -7.47 -18.02
CA ILE A 25 7.63 -6.69 -18.51
C ILE A 25 8.95 -7.36 -18.11
N VAL A 26 9.11 -7.76 -16.84
CA VAL A 26 10.29 -8.47 -16.36
C VAL A 26 10.50 -9.79 -17.11
N SER A 27 9.44 -10.57 -17.30
CA SER A 27 9.48 -11.84 -18.02
C SER A 27 9.97 -11.66 -19.46
N VAL A 28 9.45 -10.66 -20.17
CA VAL A 28 9.89 -10.33 -21.55
C VAL A 28 11.35 -9.89 -21.56
N VAL A 29 11.75 -8.99 -20.67
CA VAL A 29 13.13 -8.49 -20.60
C VAL A 29 14.12 -9.62 -20.32
N LEU A 30 13.81 -10.54 -19.41
CA LEU A 30 14.63 -11.72 -19.14
C LEU A 30 14.69 -12.65 -20.35
N GLY A 31 13.55 -12.93 -21.00
CA GLY A 31 13.49 -13.76 -22.21
C GLY A 31 14.34 -13.20 -23.36
N CYS A 32 14.32 -11.88 -23.56
CA CYS A 32 15.17 -11.19 -24.53
C CYS A 32 16.68 -11.29 -24.23
N ASN A 33 17.04 -11.60 -22.97
CA ASN A 33 18.42 -11.77 -22.51
C ASN A 33 18.82 -13.24 -22.31
N ASN A 34 18.24 -14.14 -23.09
CA ASN A 34 18.57 -15.57 -23.13
C ASN A 34 18.30 -16.35 -21.84
N TYR A 35 17.35 -15.90 -20.99
CA TYR A 35 16.84 -16.68 -19.87
C TYR A 35 15.58 -17.44 -20.29
N GLU A 36 15.44 -18.67 -19.81
CA GLU A 36 14.18 -19.41 -19.89
C GLU A 36 13.25 -18.93 -18.78
N VAL A 37 12.11 -18.36 -19.12
CA VAL A 37 11.16 -17.82 -18.15
C VAL A 37 9.89 -18.66 -18.12
N ILE A 38 9.59 -19.20 -16.95
CA ILE A 38 8.33 -19.89 -16.67
C ILE A 38 7.41 -18.87 -15.97
N ASP A 39 6.45 -18.34 -16.70
CA ASP A 39 5.47 -17.41 -16.16
C ASP A 39 4.21 -18.17 -15.72
N MET A 40 3.97 -18.18 -14.40
CA MET A 40 2.80 -18.86 -13.81
C MET A 40 1.50 -18.03 -13.87
N GLY A 41 1.60 -16.75 -14.28
CA GLY A 41 0.45 -15.84 -14.26
C GLY A 41 0.20 -15.18 -12.90
N VAL A 42 -1.08 -15.02 -12.54
CA VAL A 42 -1.54 -14.27 -11.36
C VAL A 42 -2.26 -15.17 -10.36
N MET A 43 -2.42 -14.66 -9.12
CA MET A 43 -3.15 -15.34 -8.03
C MET A 43 -2.58 -16.73 -7.70
N ILE A 44 -1.27 -16.92 -7.80
CA ILE A 44 -0.64 -18.22 -7.66
C ILE A 44 -0.43 -18.58 -6.18
N PRO A 45 -1.01 -19.68 -5.69
CA PRO A 45 -0.78 -20.15 -4.33
C PRO A 45 0.68 -20.58 -4.12
N CYS A 46 1.17 -20.40 -2.89
CA CYS A 46 2.53 -20.75 -2.48
C CYS A 46 2.91 -22.20 -2.86
N GLU A 47 2.02 -23.15 -2.61
CA GLU A 47 2.25 -24.57 -2.86
C GLU A 47 2.54 -24.86 -4.33
N LYS A 48 1.83 -24.17 -5.24
CA LYS A 48 2.04 -24.32 -6.69
C LYS A 48 3.38 -23.70 -7.12
N ILE A 49 3.76 -22.56 -6.56
CA ILE A 49 5.07 -21.91 -6.83
C ILE A 49 6.20 -22.89 -6.45
N ILE A 50 6.13 -23.40 -5.23
CA ILE A 50 7.14 -24.30 -4.68
C ILE A 50 7.21 -25.62 -5.46
N GLN A 51 6.06 -26.22 -5.80
CA GLN A 51 6.02 -27.47 -6.54
C GLN A 51 6.63 -27.30 -7.92
N LEU A 52 6.19 -26.30 -8.67
CA LEU A 52 6.70 -26.08 -10.04
C LEU A 52 8.20 -25.72 -10.03
N ALA A 53 8.65 -24.94 -9.02
CA ALA A 53 10.06 -24.62 -8.88
C ALA A 53 10.95 -25.85 -8.72
N LYS A 54 10.45 -26.90 -8.05
CA LYS A 54 11.14 -28.19 -7.92
C LYS A 54 11.09 -29.01 -9.21
N ASP A 55 9.89 -29.14 -9.78
CA ASP A 55 9.66 -29.99 -10.96
C ASP A 55 10.50 -29.51 -12.14
N GLU A 56 10.62 -28.19 -12.29
CA GLU A 56 11.34 -27.53 -13.36
C GLU A 56 12.82 -27.26 -13.04
N ASN A 57 13.27 -27.51 -11.82
CA ASN A 57 14.65 -27.23 -11.37
C ASN A 57 15.08 -25.80 -11.69
N VAL A 58 14.28 -24.82 -11.28
CA VAL A 58 14.55 -23.42 -11.60
C VAL A 58 15.73 -22.86 -10.81
N ASP A 59 16.45 -21.91 -11.42
CA ASP A 59 17.61 -21.28 -10.79
C ASP A 59 17.24 -20.09 -9.91
N VAL A 60 16.09 -19.44 -10.19
CA VAL A 60 15.61 -18.26 -9.47
C VAL A 60 14.08 -18.26 -9.43
N ILE A 61 13.51 -17.82 -8.30
CA ILE A 61 12.07 -17.52 -8.18
C ILE A 61 11.89 -16.01 -8.09
N GLY A 62 11.01 -15.44 -8.94
CA GLY A 62 10.61 -14.03 -8.89
C GLY A 62 9.15 -13.88 -8.48
N LEU A 63 8.90 -13.10 -7.45
CA LEU A 63 7.55 -12.79 -6.97
C LEU A 63 7.18 -11.35 -7.26
N SER A 64 5.95 -11.14 -7.71
CA SER A 64 5.35 -9.83 -7.95
C SER A 64 4.09 -9.65 -7.11
N GLY A 65 3.81 -8.40 -6.72
CA GLY A 65 2.59 -8.01 -6.04
C GLY A 65 2.39 -6.50 -6.03
N LEU A 66 1.12 -6.07 -6.06
CA LEU A 66 0.73 -4.67 -6.10
C LEU A 66 -0.09 -4.26 -4.88
N ILE A 67 -0.78 -5.16 -4.22
CA ILE A 67 -1.66 -4.87 -3.09
C ILE A 67 -1.02 -5.23 -1.75
N THR A 68 -1.45 -4.59 -0.67
CA THR A 68 -0.86 -4.82 0.66
C THR A 68 -0.87 -6.30 1.11
N PRO A 69 -1.94 -7.09 0.89
CA PRO A 69 -1.93 -8.52 1.23
C PRO A 69 -0.85 -9.34 0.52
N SER A 70 -0.39 -8.91 -0.66
CA SER A 70 0.68 -9.59 -1.40
C SER A 70 2.00 -9.63 -0.62
N LEU A 71 2.23 -8.65 0.24
CA LEU A 71 3.43 -8.58 1.09
C LEU A 71 3.49 -9.75 2.09
N ASP A 72 2.35 -10.11 2.68
CA ASP A 72 2.27 -11.24 3.62
C ASP A 72 2.40 -12.58 2.88
N GLU A 73 1.84 -12.70 1.67
CA GLU A 73 2.01 -13.88 0.83
C GLU A 73 3.47 -14.09 0.42
N MET A 74 4.23 -13.02 0.12
CA MET A 74 5.66 -13.12 -0.16
C MET A 74 6.46 -13.61 1.04
N VAL A 75 6.11 -13.17 2.24
CA VAL A 75 6.70 -13.69 3.50
C VAL A 75 6.36 -15.17 3.68
N HIS A 76 5.13 -15.58 3.36
CA HIS A 76 4.70 -16.98 3.43
C HIS A 76 5.51 -17.86 2.46
N VAL A 77 5.70 -17.43 1.21
CA VAL A 77 6.53 -18.15 0.23
C VAL A 77 7.97 -18.28 0.71
N ALA A 78 8.58 -17.21 1.26
CA ALA A 78 9.93 -17.26 1.82
C ALA A 78 10.06 -18.29 2.95
N LYS A 79 9.13 -18.31 3.89
CA LYS A 79 9.08 -19.31 4.98
C LYS A 79 8.98 -20.73 4.44
N GLU A 80 8.14 -20.94 3.44
CA GLU A 80 7.93 -22.26 2.86
C GLU A 80 9.17 -22.72 2.07
N MET A 81 9.85 -21.82 1.37
CA MET A 81 11.15 -22.10 0.74
C MET A 81 12.20 -22.52 1.79
N ASP A 82 12.28 -21.83 2.94
CA ASP A 82 13.20 -22.20 4.03
C ASP A 82 12.86 -23.56 4.64
N ARG A 83 11.57 -23.79 4.92
CA ARG A 83 11.07 -25.07 5.44
C ARG A 83 11.41 -26.24 4.54
N GLN A 84 11.34 -26.04 3.23
CA GLN A 84 11.64 -27.06 2.22
C GLN A 84 13.10 -27.08 1.78
N LYS A 85 13.98 -26.32 2.47
CA LYS A 85 15.44 -26.28 2.27
C LYS A 85 15.86 -25.88 0.86
N PHE A 86 15.16 -24.93 0.25
CA PHE A 86 15.61 -24.31 -0.99
C PHE A 86 16.90 -23.54 -0.74
N ASN A 87 17.68 -23.39 -1.82
CA ASN A 87 18.98 -22.68 -1.83
C ASN A 87 19.06 -21.64 -2.95
N ILE A 88 17.99 -21.56 -3.77
CA ILE A 88 17.95 -20.68 -4.94
C ILE A 88 17.53 -19.25 -4.55
N PRO A 89 17.97 -18.23 -5.29
CA PRO A 89 17.58 -16.86 -5.04
C PRO A 89 16.07 -16.63 -5.16
N LEU A 90 15.55 -15.80 -4.25
CA LEU A 90 14.19 -15.26 -4.27
C LEU A 90 14.24 -13.78 -4.61
N MET A 91 13.74 -13.39 -5.79
CA MET A 91 13.60 -11.99 -6.19
C MET A 91 12.23 -11.44 -5.82
N ILE A 92 12.20 -10.24 -5.28
CA ILE A 92 10.99 -9.54 -4.85
C ILE A 92 10.84 -8.27 -5.66
N GLY A 93 9.71 -8.12 -6.33
CA GLY A 93 9.34 -6.95 -7.11
C GLY A 93 7.86 -6.62 -7.02
N GLY A 94 7.46 -5.49 -7.63
CA GLY A 94 6.10 -4.99 -7.64
C GLY A 94 5.94 -3.66 -6.90
N ALA A 95 4.89 -2.90 -7.24
CA ALA A 95 4.78 -1.49 -6.85
C ALA A 95 4.57 -1.25 -5.34
N THR A 96 3.98 -2.20 -4.61
CA THR A 96 3.84 -2.10 -3.14
C THR A 96 5.06 -2.61 -2.39
N THR A 97 5.96 -3.32 -3.07
CA THR A 97 7.16 -3.84 -2.43
C THR A 97 8.19 -2.75 -2.20
N SER A 98 9.01 -2.91 -1.20
CA SER A 98 10.10 -2.00 -0.91
C SER A 98 11.32 -2.74 -0.37
N LYS A 99 12.50 -2.14 -0.56
CA LYS A 99 13.75 -2.69 -0.05
C LYS A 99 13.71 -2.89 1.47
N ILE A 100 13.09 -1.94 2.20
CA ILE A 100 12.96 -2.03 3.66
C ILE A 100 12.02 -3.17 4.09
N HIS A 101 10.89 -3.37 3.39
CA HIS A 101 9.99 -4.49 3.68
C HIS A 101 10.69 -5.83 3.39
N THR A 102 11.40 -5.92 2.27
CA THR A 102 12.16 -7.11 1.91
C THR A 102 13.23 -7.42 2.96
N ALA A 103 14.00 -6.41 3.39
CA ALA A 103 15.06 -6.58 4.41
C ALA A 103 14.51 -6.97 5.79
N VAL A 104 13.39 -6.36 6.22
CA VAL A 104 12.86 -6.52 7.60
C VAL A 104 11.91 -7.70 7.73
N LYS A 105 11.12 -8.03 6.68
CA LYS A 105 10.03 -9.00 6.77
C LYS A 105 10.24 -10.26 5.95
N ILE A 106 10.87 -10.18 4.78
CA ILE A 106 11.02 -11.35 3.89
C ILE A 106 12.37 -12.03 4.15
N ASN A 107 13.46 -11.29 4.07
CA ASN A 107 14.81 -11.81 4.21
C ASN A 107 15.05 -12.63 5.49
N PRO A 108 14.55 -12.24 6.68
CA PRO A 108 14.75 -13.04 7.89
C PRO A 108 14.03 -14.40 7.89
N ASN A 109 13.13 -14.64 6.95
CA ASN A 109 12.32 -15.85 6.85
C ASN A 109 12.82 -16.86 5.82
N TYR A 110 13.95 -16.57 5.17
CA TYR A 110 14.57 -17.48 4.21
C TYR A 110 16.09 -17.39 4.29
N LYS A 111 16.76 -18.53 4.48
CA LYS A 111 18.23 -18.62 4.57
C LYS A 111 18.95 -18.48 3.23
N GLY A 112 18.26 -18.73 2.13
CA GLY A 112 18.77 -18.47 0.79
C GLY A 112 18.77 -16.97 0.44
N PRO A 113 19.33 -16.58 -0.70
CA PRO A 113 19.40 -15.18 -1.09
C PRO A 113 18.02 -14.56 -1.36
N VAL A 114 17.72 -13.43 -0.75
CA VAL A 114 16.52 -12.62 -1.03
C VAL A 114 16.94 -11.28 -1.60
N ILE A 115 16.49 -10.97 -2.81
CA ILE A 115 16.92 -9.79 -3.56
C ILE A 115 15.72 -8.91 -3.92
N TYR A 116 15.72 -7.66 -3.46
CA TYR A 116 14.75 -6.68 -3.91
C TYR A 116 15.17 -6.08 -5.25
N VAL A 117 14.27 -6.13 -6.24
CA VAL A 117 14.47 -5.53 -7.56
C VAL A 117 13.51 -4.37 -7.73
N HIS A 118 14.05 -3.15 -7.82
CA HIS A 118 13.26 -1.93 -7.84
C HIS A 118 12.44 -1.76 -9.12
N ASP A 119 13.02 -2.08 -10.25
CA ASP A 119 12.39 -1.96 -11.57
C ASP A 119 12.90 -3.02 -12.55
N ALA A 120 12.17 -3.19 -13.67
CA ALA A 120 12.48 -4.21 -14.68
C ALA A 120 13.87 -4.04 -15.31
N SER A 121 14.38 -2.80 -15.42
CA SER A 121 15.71 -2.54 -16.04
C SER A 121 16.85 -3.10 -15.18
N LYS A 122 16.64 -3.29 -13.89
CA LYS A 122 17.63 -3.84 -12.96
C LYS A 122 17.62 -5.36 -12.88
N THR A 123 16.59 -6.01 -13.45
CA THR A 123 16.42 -7.46 -13.31
C THR A 123 17.54 -8.24 -14.00
N VAL A 124 17.88 -7.89 -15.23
CA VAL A 124 18.91 -8.62 -16.01
C VAL A 124 20.28 -8.54 -15.35
N PRO A 125 20.81 -7.35 -14.98
CA PRO A 125 22.07 -7.26 -14.23
C PRO A 125 22.06 -8.06 -12.92
N VAL A 126 20.96 -8.03 -12.19
CA VAL A 126 20.83 -8.77 -10.91
C VAL A 126 20.86 -10.28 -11.15
N VAL A 127 20.05 -10.79 -12.10
CA VAL A 127 20.01 -12.23 -12.42
C VAL A 127 21.34 -12.72 -12.98
N SER A 128 21.97 -11.94 -13.87
CA SER A 128 23.27 -12.26 -14.40
C SER A 128 24.35 -12.37 -13.30
N ALA A 129 24.31 -11.46 -12.33
CA ALA A 129 25.23 -11.54 -11.19
C ALA A 129 24.91 -12.71 -10.24
N LEU A 130 23.60 -13.03 -10.02
CA LEU A 130 23.16 -14.14 -9.17
C LEU A 130 23.56 -15.52 -9.71
N LEU A 131 23.56 -15.67 -11.03
CA LEU A 131 23.88 -16.95 -11.70
C LEU A 131 25.33 -17.02 -12.21
N GLY A 132 26.08 -15.91 -12.14
CA GLY A 132 27.47 -15.80 -12.58
C GLY A 132 28.47 -15.66 -11.44
N ASP A 133 29.70 -15.31 -11.81
CA ASP A 133 30.86 -15.21 -10.91
C ASP A 133 30.73 -14.07 -9.87
N ASN A 134 29.89 -13.06 -10.14
CA ASN A 134 29.69 -11.90 -9.28
C ASN A 134 28.68 -12.14 -8.14
N LYS A 135 28.16 -13.36 -7.99
CA LYS A 135 27.16 -13.71 -6.98
C LYS A 135 27.56 -13.28 -5.56
N HIS A 136 28.77 -13.64 -5.15
CA HIS A 136 29.24 -13.34 -3.80
C HIS A 136 29.32 -11.83 -3.53
N THR A 137 29.80 -11.06 -4.48
CA THR A 137 29.90 -9.58 -4.37
C THR A 137 28.52 -8.95 -4.28
N LEU A 138 27.58 -9.40 -5.12
CA LEU A 138 26.19 -8.93 -5.08
C LEU A 138 25.53 -9.22 -3.72
N LEU A 139 25.62 -10.45 -3.24
CA LEU A 139 25.03 -10.84 -1.97
C LEU A 139 25.59 -10.04 -0.80
N LYS A 140 26.90 -9.85 -0.76
CA LYS A 140 27.55 -9.04 0.27
C LYS A 140 27.05 -7.58 0.27
N THR A 141 26.81 -7.02 -0.91
CA THR A 141 26.25 -5.66 -1.04
C THR A 141 24.82 -5.62 -0.45
N TYR A 142 23.98 -6.56 -0.82
CA TYR A 142 22.60 -6.62 -0.29
C TYR A 142 22.58 -6.87 1.22
N ASP A 143 23.43 -7.74 1.75
CA ASP A 143 23.54 -8.01 3.19
C ASP A 143 23.90 -6.73 3.96
N THR A 144 24.91 -5.98 3.47
CA THR A 144 25.29 -4.71 4.09
C THR A 144 24.14 -3.71 4.10
N GLU A 145 23.51 -3.50 2.94
CA GLU A 145 22.38 -2.58 2.81
C GLU A 145 21.17 -3.01 3.65
N TYR A 146 20.86 -4.31 3.72
CA TYR A 146 19.74 -4.82 4.52
C TYR A 146 20.01 -4.66 6.02
N ASN A 147 21.23 -4.91 6.48
CA ASN A 147 21.61 -4.70 7.89
C ASN A 147 21.44 -3.22 8.28
N GLU A 148 21.90 -2.29 7.44
CA GLU A 148 21.70 -0.85 7.69
C GLU A 148 20.20 -0.47 7.76
N LEU A 149 19.37 -1.05 6.87
CA LEU A 149 17.93 -0.78 6.85
C LEU A 149 17.23 -1.36 8.08
N VAL A 150 17.60 -2.57 8.50
CA VAL A 150 17.09 -3.21 9.72
C VAL A 150 17.47 -2.39 10.95
N ASP A 151 18.72 -1.93 11.06
CA ASP A 151 19.16 -1.08 12.18
C ASP A 151 18.41 0.24 12.25
N LYS A 152 18.23 0.90 11.10
CA LYS A 152 17.44 2.15 11.01
C LYS A 152 15.97 1.91 11.38
N TYR A 153 15.39 0.80 10.93
CA TYR A 153 14.02 0.42 11.25
C TYR A 153 13.83 0.16 12.75
N ASN A 154 14.73 -0.62 13.34
CA ASN A 154 14.71 -0.95 14.77
C ASN A 154 14.87 0.30 15.66
N LYS A 155 15.82 1.17 15.32
CA LYS A 155 15.99 2.46 16.03
C LYS A 155 14.74 3.31 15.96
N LYS A 156 14.09 3.40 14.80
CA LYS A 156 12.84 4.15 14.62
C LYS A 156 11.69 3.53 15.41
N THR A 157 11.61 2.21 15.46
CA THR A 157 10.54 1.49 16.17
C THR A 157 10.75 1.54 17.68
N GLN A 158 12.00 1.46 18.16
CA GLN A 158 12.33 1.60 19.60
C GLN A 158 12.17 3.04 20.10
N SER A 159 12.27 4.05 19.24
CA SER A 159 12.10 5.45 19.62
C SER A 159 10.62 5.88 19.74
N THR A 160 9.67 5.03 19.40
CA THR A 160 8.25 5.29 19.66
C THR A 160 7.94 4.99 21.11
N ASN A 161 8.21 5.97 21.98
CA ASN A 161 7.76 5.91 23.36
C ASN A 161 6.24 6.06 23.41
N TYR A 162 5.56 5.07 23.96
CA TYR A 162 4.13 5.13 24.21
C TYR A 162 3.87 5.39 25.69
N LYS A 163 2.92 6.27 25.98
CA LYS A 163 2.35 6.40 27.33
C LYS A 163 1.49 5.17 27.61
N SER A 164 1.43 4.76 28.88
CA SER A 164 0.41 3.79 29.27
C SER A 164 -0.99 4.31 28.98
N TYR A 165 -1.94 3.43 28.73
CA TYR A 165 -3.33 3.80 28.48
C TYR A 165 -3.89 4.70 29.60
N SER A 166 -3.66 4.33 30.86
CA SER A 166 -4.08 5.11 32.02
C SER A 166 -3.50 6.53 32.04
N ASN A 167 -2.24 6.70 31.64
CA ASN A 167 -1.62 8.02 31.54
C ASN A 167 -2.16 8.82 30.33
N ALA A 168 -2.48 8.15 29.22
CA ALA A 168 -3.12 8.80 28.07
C ALA A 168 -4.54 9.27 28.40
N VAL A 169 -5.31 8.49 29.17
CA VAL A 169 -6.63 8.89 29.69
C VAL A 169 -6.52 10.10 30.61
N LYS A 170 -5.58 10.10 31.57
CA LYS A 170 -5.37 11.26 32.46
C LYS A 170 -5.00 12.54 31.69
N ASN A 171 -4.35 12.39 30.55
CA ASN A 171 -3.90 13.50 29.70
C ASN A 171 -4.92 13.88 28.60
N LYS A 172 -6.17 13.42 28.71
CA LYS A 172 -7.23 13.78 27.75
C LYS A 172 -7.54 15.27 27.80
N ILE A 173 -8.04 15.80 26.69
CA ILE A 173 -8.57 17.18 26.65
C ILE A 173 -9.73 17.29 27.66
N LYS A 174 -9.65 18.28 28.51
CA LYS A 174 -10.73 18.62 29.46
C LYS A 174 -11.54 19.76 28.86
N THR A 175 -12.74 19.45 28.40
CA THR A 175 -13.68 20.45 27.89
C THR A 175 -14.62 20.90 29.00
N ASP A 176 -14.71 22.21 29.21
CA ASP A 176 -15.71 22.78 30.11
C ASP A 176 -17.04 22.93 29.37
N TRP A 177 -17.89 21.95 29.55
CA TRP A 177 -19.21 21.90 28.91
C TRP A 177 -20.20 22.94 29.48
N SER A 178 -19.89 23.58 30.58
CA SER A 178 -20.69 24.68 31.13
C SER A 178 -20.62 25.93 30.25
N GLN A 179 -19.55 26.07 29.50
CA GLN A 179 -19.27 27.22 28.61
C GLN A 179 -19.74 27.00 27.17
N TYR A 180 -20.25 25.81 26.84
CA TYR A 180 -20.60 25.45 25.48
C TYR A 180 -21.92 24.68 25.38
N THR A 181 -22.84 25.22 24.62
CA THR A 181 -24.10 24.54 24.26
C THR A 181 -24.00 24.00 22.85
N PRO A 182 -24.03 22.68 22.64
CA PRO A 182 -23.99 22.09 21.30
C PRO A 182 -25.17 22.59 20.45
N THR A 183 -24.90 22.89 19.18
CA THR A 183 -25.96 23.24 18.23
C THR A 183 -26.83 22.03 17.94
N VAL A 184 -28.12 22.17 18.18
CA VAL A 184 -29.10 21.12 17.86
C VAL A 184 -29.44 21.18 16.38
N PRO A 185 -29.30 20.09 15.62
CA PRO A 185 -29.73 20.02 14.23
C PRO A 185 -31.24 20.26 14.08
N ARG A 186 -31.66 20.85 12.96
CA ARG A 186 -33.09 21.03 12.67
C ARG A 186 -33.83 19.71 12.47
N GLU A 187 -33.13 18.71 11.93
CA GLU A 187 -33.65 17.37 11.64
C GLU A 187 -32.71 16.34 12.27
N ILE A 188 -33.26 15.47 13.11
CA ILE A 188 -32.56 14.33 13.69
C ILE A 188 -32.95 13.09 12.87
N GLY A 189 -32.02 12.16 12.71
CA GLY A 189 -32.23 10.91 11.99
C GLY A 189 -31.38 10.79 10.74
N ILE A 190 -31.89 10.02 9.79
CA ILE A 190 -31.21 9.70 8.53
C ILE A 190 -31.79 10.54 7.40
N LYS A 191 -30.93 11.23 6.69
CA LYS A 191 -31.30 11.90 5.43
C LYS A 191 -30.52 11.28 4.28
N THR A 192 -31.21 10.66 3.34
CA THR A 192 -30.62 10.03 2.16
C THR A 192 -30.83 10.93 0.94
N PHE A 193 -29.75 11.15 0.21
CA PHE A 193 -29.73 11.86 -1.05
C PHE A 193 -29.53 10.83 -2.17
N LYS A 194 -30.36 10.89 -3.19
CA LYS A 194 -30.24 10.10 -4.41
C LYS A 194 -30.04 11.05 -5.59
N ASP A 195 -29.07 10.72 -6.43
CA ASP A 195 -28.73 11.52 -7.63
C ASP A 195 -28.53 13.01 -7.31
N TYR A 196 -27.75 13.29 -6.23
CA TYR A 196 -27.45 14.66 -5.83
C TYR A 196 -26.69 15.40 -6.93
N SER A 197 -26.93 16.70 -7.08
CA SER A 197 -26.32 17.51 -8.13
C SER A 197 -24.79 17.45 -8.15
N LEU A 198 -24.23 16.80 -9.17
CA LEU A 198 -22.76 16.77 -9.36
C LEU A 198 -22.20 18.19 -9.60
N SER A 199 -22.98 19.09 -10.24
CA SER A 199 -22.60 20.48 -10.42
C SER A 199 -22.44 21.22 -9.10
N GLU A 200 -23.28 20.93 -8.13
CA GLU A 200 -23.19 21.51 -6.79
C GLU A 200 -22.01 20.92 -6.01
N ILE A 201 -21.86 19.60 -5.98
CA ILE A 201 -20.76 18.92 -5.27
C ILE A 201 -19.40 19.35 -5.84
N SER A 202 -19.31 19.55 -7.15
CA SER A 202 -18.06 19.92 -7.82
C SER A 202 -17.45 21.24 -7.31
N GLN A 203 -18.26 22.11 -6.71
CA GLN A 203 -17.79 23.37 -6.14
C GLN A 203 -17.01 23.17 -4.83
N TYR A 204 -17.16 22.01 -4.19
CA TYR A 204 -16.50 21.68 -2.92
C TYR A 204 -15.31 20.74 -3.08
N ILE A 205 -14.82 20.52 -4.31
CA ILE A 205 -13.65 19.67 -4.55
C ILE A 205 -12.39 20.32 -3.96
N ASP A 206 -11.72 19.62 -3.04
CA ASP A 206 -10.33 19.92 -2.70
C ASP A 206 -9.41 19.36 -3.79
N TRP A 207 -8.80 20.29 -4.54
CA TRP A 207 -7.92 19.92 -5.63
C TRP A 207 -6.52 19.50 -5.18
N SER A 208 -6.13 19.72 -3.92
CA SER A 208 -4.79 19.37 -3.45
C SER A 208 -4.50 17.86 -3.54
N PRO A 209 -5.40 16.94 -3.09
CA PRO A 209 -5.19 15.51 -3.26
C PRO A 209 -5.14 15.06 -4.71
N PHE A 210 -5.87 15.73 -5.60
CA PHE A 210 -5.80 15.48 -7.05
C PHE A 210 -4.38 15.67 -7.57
N PHE A 211 -3.73 16.80 -7.28
CA PHE A 211 -2.35 17.05 -7.70
C PHE A 211 -1.37 16.05 -7.08
N TRP A 212 -1.57 15.67 -5.82
CA TRP A 212 -0.71 14.68 -5.16
C TRP A 212 -0.77 13.30 -5.82
N SER A 213 -1.95 12.89 -6.29
CA SER A 213 -2.11 11.61 -7.01
C SER A 213 -1.37 11.59 -8.35
N TRP A 214 -1.11 12.76 -8.94
CA TRP A 214 -0.28 12.94 -10.12
C TRP A 214 1.20 13.22 -9.80
N GLY A 215 1.62 13.08 -8.54
CA GLY A 215 3.00 13.27 -8.11
C GLY A 215 3.43 14.72 -7.94
N LEU A 216 2.53 15.70 -8.12
CA LEU A 216 2.82 17.11 -7.95
C LEU A 216 2.68 17.52 -6.47
N LYS A 217 3.77 18.00 -5.87
CA LYS A 217 3.81 18.38 -4.45
C LYS A 217 3.40 19.85 -4.26
N GLY A 218 2.35 20.09 -3.50
CA GLY A 218 1.88 21.43 -3.18
C GLY A 218 0.41 21.45 -2.80
N LYS A 219 -0.08 22.61 -2.36
CA LYS A 219 -1.50 22.83 -2.05
C LYS A 219 -2.13 23.74 -3.08
N TYR A 220 -3.34 23.43 -3.49
CA TYR A 220 -4.15 24.31 -4.33
C TYR A 220 -4.62 25.54 -3.50
N PRO A 221 -4.64 26.76 -4.05
CA PRO A 221 -4.26 27.13 -5.42
C PRO A 221 -2.77 27.44 -5.63
N GLY A 222 -1.96 27.50 -4.56
CA GLY A 222 -0.54 27.90 -4.62
C GLY A 222 0.32 27.08 -5.58
N ILE A 223 -0.02 25.79 -5.77
CA ILE A 223 0.69 24.89 -6.69
C ILE A 223 0.72 25.42 -8.14
N LEU A 224 -0.28 26.17 -8.55
CA LEU A 224 -0.36 26.73 -9.91
C LEU A 224 0.71 27.78 -10.21
N SER A 225 1.32 28.33 -9.16
CA SER A 225 2.38 29.36 -9.27
C SER A 225 3.76 28.78 -8.90
N HIS A 226 3.88 27.44 -8.78
CA HIS A 226 5.15 26.81 -8.44
C HIS A 226 6.18 26.96 -9.55
N SER A 227 7.45 27.26 -9.20
CA SER A 227 8.54 27.50 -10.18
C SER A 227 8.76 26.35 -11.14
N ASP A 228 8.75 25.11 -10.63
CA ASP A 228 9.19 23.94 -11.39
C ASP A 228 8.04 23.24 -12.13
N TYR A 229 6.86 23.22 -11.56
CA TYR A 229 5.72 22.45 -12.11
C TYR A 229 4.40 23.21 -12.15
N GLY A 230 4.41 24.54 -11.96
CA GLY A 230 3.19 25.37 -12.03
C GLY A 230 2.53 25.36 -13.41
N VAL A 231 3.32 25.28 -14.48
CA VAL A 231 2.82 25.18 -15.86
C VAL A 231 2.08 23.85 -16.06
N GLU A 232 2.67 22.75 -15.63
CA GLU A 232 2.08 21.43 -15.74
C GLU A 232 0.83 21.29 -14.86
N ALA A 233 0.87 21.85 -13.65
CA ALA A 233 -0.28 21.88 -12.76
C ALA A 233 -1.48 22.64 -13.36
N LYS A 234 -1.24 23.78 -14.04
CA LYS A 234 -2.30 24.52 -14.74
C LYS A 234 -2.93 23.71 -15.86
N LYS A 235 -2.10 23.07 -16.70
CA LYS A 235 -2.57 22.22 -17.78
C LYS A 235 -3.42 21.09 -17.25
N LEU A 236 -2.90 20.35 -16.27
CA LEU A 236 -3.60 19.23 -15.63
C LEU A 236 -4.94 19.65 -15.02
N LEU A 237 -5.02 20.86 -14.41
CA LEU A 237 -6.26 21.38 -13.85
C LEU A 237 -7.29 21.71 -14.95
N ILE A 238 -6.85 22.23 -16.09
CA ILE A 238 -7.73 22.50 -17.24
C ILE A 238 -8.32 21.19 -17.74
N ASP A 239 -7.50 20.20 -18.02
CA ASP A 239 -7.93 18.88 -18.50
C ASP A 239 -8.91 18.21 -17.51
N ALA A 240 -8.62 18.30 -16.20
CA ALA A 240 -9.48 17.76 -15.15
C ALA A 240 -10.83 18.49 -15.10
N LYS A 241 -10.86 19.81 -15.23
CA LYS A 241 -12.11 20.58 -15.25
C LYS A 241 -12.95 20.30 -16.49
N GLU A 242 -12.33 20.13 -17.64
CA GLU A 242 -13.03 19.75 -18.87
C GLU A 242 -13.67 18.36 -18.74
N MET A 243 -12.91 17.39 -18.21
CA MET A 243 -13.42 16.04 -17.93
C MET A 243 -14.57 16.10 -16.92
N LEU A 244 -14.45 16.87 -15.84
CA LEU A 244 -15.50 17.04 -14.84
C LEU A 244 -16.79 17.61 -15.46
N GLN A 245 -16.67 18.64 -16.31
CA GLN A 245 -17.81 19.20 -17.03
C GLN A 245 -18.45 18.19 -17.97
N TYR A 246 -17.65 17.37 -18.66
CA TYR A 246 -18.16 16.28 -19.48
C TYR A 246 -18.96 15.27 -18.64
N LEU A 247 -18.43 14.84 -17.49
CA LEU A 247 -19.11 13.90 -16.60
C LEU A 247 -20.44 14.45 -16.06
N ILE A 248 -20.46 15.74 -15.69
CA ILE A 248 -21.69 16.43 -15.23
C ILE A 248 -22.75 16.47 -16.35
N ARG A 249 -22.38 16.91 -17.55
CA ARG A 249 -23.30 17.04 -18.67
C ARG A 249 -23.82 15.70 -19.19
N SER A 250 -22.95 14.69 -19.24
CA SER A 250 -23.28 13.36 -19.76
C SER A 250 -24.08 12.49 -18.79
N ARG A 251 -24.22 12.90 -17.52
CA ARG A 251 -24.85 12.13 -16.42
C ARG A 251 -24.35 10.69 -16.31
N LYS A 252 -23.05 10.46 -16.61
CA LYS A 252 -22.44 9.12 -16.52
C LYS A 252 -22.17 8.69 -15.08
N LEU A 253 -22.20 9.61 -14.13
CA LEU A 253 -22.02 9.35 -12.71
C LEU A 253 -23.25 9.82 -11.96
N GLN A 254 -23.59 9.10 -10.89
CA GLN A 254 -24.59 9.48 -9.91
C GLN A 254 -23.94 9.65 -8.55
N ALA A 255 -24.32 10.69 -7.82
CA ALA A 255 -23.89 10.92 -6.46
C ALA A 255 -25.02 10.55 -5.49
N ASN A 256 -24.80 9.50 -4.72
CA ASN A 256 -25.69 9.08 -3.65
C ASN A 256 -24.98 9.21 -2.31
N GLY A 257 -25.71 9.65 -1.28
CA GLY A 257 -25.14 9.82 0.05
C GLY A 257 -26.21 9.74 1.13
N SER A 258 -25.77 9.47 2.36
CA SER A 258 -26.63 9.53 3.53
C SER A 258 -25.93 10.30 4.65
N ILE A 259 -26.68 11.15 5.32
CA ILE A 259 -26.25 11.90 6.50
C ILE A 259 -27.03 11.37 7.70
N PHE A 260 -26.32 11.18 8.80
CA PHE A 260 -26.87 10.70 10.06
C PHE A 260 -26.61 11.77 11.12
N LEU A 261 -27.66 12.30 11.73
CA LEU A 261 -27.59 13.29 12.81
C LEU A 261 -28.35 12.75 14.00
N TYR A 262 -27.63 12.41 15.06
CA TYR A 262 -28.18 11.83 16.28
C TYR A 262 -27.51 12.38 17.53
N PRO A 263 -28.21 12.46 18.68
CA PRO A 263 -27.58 12.72 19.96
C PRO A 263 -26.51 11.68 20.26
N ALA A 264 -25.36 12.12 20.77
CA ALA A 264 -24.27 11.23 21.12
C ALA A 264 -23.51 11.75 22.34
N ASN A 265 -23.03 10.83 23.17
CA ASN A 265 -22.17 11.12 24.31
C ASN A 265 -20.95 10.24 24.33
N THR A 266 -19.83 10.78 24.79
CA THR A 266 -18.68 9.98 25.17
C THR A 266 -18.90 9.39 26.56
N VAL A 267 -18.80 8.07 26.65
CA VAL A 267 -18.85 7.31 27.89
C VAL A 267 -17.55 6.52 28.07
N ASN A 268 -17.13 6.26 29.30
CA ASN A 268 -15.92 5.48 29.60
C ASN A 268 -14.69 5.93 28.79
N ASP A 269 -14.52 7.24 28.64
CA ASP A 269 -13.38 7.92 28.00
C ASP A 269 -13.22 7.70 26.49
N ASP A 270 -13.44 6.51 25.95
CA ASP A 270 -13.13 6.15 24.57
C ASP A 270 -14.30 5.53 23.81
N ILE A 271 -15.47 5.50 24.40
CA ILE A 271 -16.68 4.96 23.79
C ILE A 271 -17.64 6.11 23.51
N VAL A 272 -18.15 6.22 22.30
CA VAL A 272 -19.22 7.13 21.95
C VAL A 272 -20.51 6.32 21.78
N GLU A 273 -21.49 6.61 22.60
CA GLU A 273 -22.86 6.09 22.47
C GLU A 273 -23.71 7.05 21.65
N VAL A 274 -24.41 6.49 20.67
CA VAL A 274 -25.33 7.21 19.80
C VAL A 274 -26.75 6.79 20.15
N TYR A 275 -27.63 7.76 20.35
CA TYR A 275 -29.00 7.55 20.84
C TYR A 275 -30.05 7.84 19.78
N SER A 276 -31.21 7.22 19.90
CA SER A 276 -32.34 7.42 18.95
C SER A 276 -32.87 8.86 18.97
N ASP A 277 -32.84 9.49 20.15
CA ASP A 277 -33.43 10.80 20.38
C ASP A 277 -32.78 11.48 21.61
N GLU A 278 -33.24 12.67 21.95
CA GLU A 278 -32.69 13.49 23.04
C GLU A 278 -32.98 12.91 24.44
N SER A 279 -33.92 11.96 24.60
CA SER A 279 -34.14 11.32 25.90
C SER A 279 -32.95 10.46 26.31
N ARG A 280 -32.20 9.94 25.32
CA ARG A 280 -31.02 9.06 25.50
C ARG A 280 -31.32 7.73 26.20
N ASP A 281 -32.57 7.29 26.16
CA ASP A 281 -32.98 6.03 26.77
C ASP A 281 -32.63 4.83 25.88
N ASN A 282 -32.56 5.05 24.58
CA ASN A 282 -32.30 3.98 23.60
C ASN A 282 -31.01 4.21 22.84
N ILE A 283 -30.04 3.31 23.05
CA ILE A 283 -28.73 3.32 22.38
C ILE A 283 -28.90 2.62 21.02
N LEU A 284 -28.63 3.35 19.93
CA LEU A 284 -28.61 2.79 18.59
C LEU A 284 -27.33 2.03 18.28
N CYS A 285 -26.19 2.60 18.68
CA CYS A 285 -24.90 1.96 18.47
C CYS A 285 -23.82 2.55 19.40
N LYS A 286 -22.69 1.82 19.50
CA LYS A 286 -21.49 2.26 20.24
C LYS A 286 -20.29 2.22 19.33
N PHE A 287 -19.51 3.29 19.33
CA PHE A 287 -18.25 3.39 18.63
C PHE A 287 -17.09 3.38 19.63
N ASN A 288 -16.16 2.45 19.45
CA ASN A 288 -14.93 2.38 20.24
C ASN A 288 -13.82 3.11 19.50
N PHE A 289 -13.28 4.16 20.07
CA PHE A 289 -12.19 4.95 19.51
C PHE A 289 -10.85 4.55 20.14
N LEU A 290 -9.81 4.45 19.30
CA LEU A 290 -8.47 4.21 19.78
C LEU A 290 -7.86 5.52 20.33
N ARG A 291 -7.39 5.47 21.57
CA ARG A 291 -6.73 6.61 22.20
C ARG A 291 -5.29 6.74 21.73
N GLN A 292 -4.91 7.96 21.38
CA GLN A 292 -3.53 8.30 21.05
C GLN A 292 -2.62 8.12 22.29
N GLN A 293 -1.66 7.21 22.20
CA GLN A 293 -0.70 6.91 23.26
C GLN A 293 0.74 7.32 22.91
N ARG A 294 0.99 7.74 21.66
CA ARG A 294 2.32 8.15 21.23
C ARG A 294 2.74 9.42 21.96
N ILE A 295 3.98 9.43 22.45
CA ILE A 295 4.61 10.64 23.00
C ILE A 295 5.10 11.46 21.81
N SER A 296 4.56 12.68 21.65
CA SER A 296 5.01 13.64 20.63
C SER A 296 6.23 14.39 21.14
#